data_ae8f385aab381ce243398b5b03ffe6ea
#
_entry.id   ae8f385aab381ce243398b5b03ffe6ea
#
_cell.length_a   1.000
_cell.length_b   1.000
_cell.length_c   1.000
_cell.angle_alpha   90.00
_cell.angle_beta   90.00
_cell.angle_gamma   90.00
#
_symmetry.space_group_name_H-M   'P 1'
#
loop_
_entity.id
_entity.type
_entity.pdbx_description
1 polymer ?
#
loop_
_entity_poly.entity_id
_entity_poly.type
_entity_poly.pdbx_seq_one_letter_code
_entity_poly.pdbx_strand_id
1 'polypeptide(L)'
;MSNLTQQVLTHAASLPEGATLSAKALLHLGSRAAVDQALSRLARSGELLRAGRGVYVLPVKGKFGARAPEVAKVVQEWASQRGETVVGNGAAAANALGLTTQVPVRQVFLTSGRSRKLKLGSQTVELRHAPPWQLLYPGQAAGEVIRSLAWAGPSGSEATLRKLKMKLPASDLQAVANARARLPTWLASQVSTLVARA
;
A
#
# COMPACT_ATOMS: atom_id res chain seq x y z
N MET A 1 30.78 -2.93 16.70
CA MET A 1 30.09 -2.15 15.64
C MET A 1 30.69 -0.75 15.58
N SER A 2 30.77 -0.11 14.41
CA SER A 2 31.19 1.30 14.36
C SER A 2 30.11 2.17 15.02
N ASN A 3 30.51 3.32 15.59
CA ASN A 3 29.56 4.26 16.22
C ASN A 3 28.39 4.61 15.27
N LEU A 4 28.64 4.78 13.96
CA LEU A 4 27.63 5.11 12.97
C LEU A 4 26.58 4.00 12.79
N THR A 5 26.97 2.70 12.76
CA THR A 5 26.00 1.61 12.64
C THR A 5 25.08 1.55 13.85
N GLN A 6 25.61 1.80 15.05
CA GLN A 6 24.80 1.86 16.26
C GLN A 6 23.84 3.06 16.23
N GLN A 7 24.30 4.23 15.80
CA GLN A 7 23.42 5.41 15.63
C GLN A 7 22.30 5.17 14.64
N VAL A 8 22.59 4.52 13.50
CA VAL A 8 21.57 4.14 12.51
C VAL A 8 20.52 3.21 13.11
N LEU A 9 20.93 2.19 13.88
CA LEU A 9 20.01 1.26 14.55
C LEU A 9 19.17 1.95 15.63
N THR A 10 19.77 2.80 16.43
CA THR A 10 19.06 3.59 17.45
C THR A 10 18.01 4.49 16.79
N HIS A 11 18.38 5.18 15.71
CA HIS A 11 17.44 5.99 14.95
C HIS A 11 16.31 5.12 14.34
N ALA A 12 16.66 3.98 13.74
CA ALA A 12 15.66 3.05 13.19
C ALA A 12 14.67 2.56 14.25
N ALA A 13 15.15 2.28 15.45
CA ALA A 13 14.33 1.81 16.58
C ALA A 13 13.38 2.89 17.15
N SER A 14 13.70 4.16 16.95
CA SER A 14 12.82 5.28 17.37
C SER A 14 11.68 5.55 16.39
N LEU A 15 11.72 4.96 15.19
CA LEU A 15 10.69 5.14 14.17
C LEU A 15 9.55 4.10 14.33
N PRO A 16 8.35 4.40 13.83
CA PRO A 16 7.25 3.45 13.86
C PRO A 16 7.56 2.20 13.03
N GLU A 17 6.88 1.09 13.36
CA GLU A 17 6.97 -0.16 12.58
C GLU A 17 6.67 0.11 11.10
N GLY A 18 7.53 -0.39 10.22
CA GLY A 18 7.37 -0.21 8.77
C GLY A 18 8.03 1.05 8.22
N ALA A 19 8.53 1.94 9.06
CA ALA A 19 9.26 3.12 8.61
C ALA A 19 10.43 2.74 7.72
N THR A 20 10.61 3.46 6.61
CA THR A 20 11.68 3.20 5.66
C THR A 20 12.87 4.12 5.88
N LEU A 21 14.05 3.54 5.84
CA LEU A 21 15.33 4.23 5.97
C LEU A 21 15.98 4.40 4.60
N SER A 22 16.55 5.56 4.37
CA SER A 22 17.39 5.82 3.19
C SER A 22 18.60 6.64 3.61
N ALA A 23 19.69 6.54 2.84
CA ALA A 23 20.88 7.34 3.16
C ALA A 23 20.59 8.85 3.15
N LYS A 24 19.66 9.31 2.29
CA LYS A 24 19.27 10.72 2.26
C LYS A 24 18.62 11.18 3.57
N ALA A 25 17.81 10.35 4.20
CA ALA A 25 17.15 10.67 5.47
C ALA A 25 18.11 10.66 6.67
N LEU A 26 19.28 10.03 6.53
CA LEU A 26 20.26 9.83 7.60
C LEU A 26 21.54 10.67 7.46
N LEU A 27 21.53 11.70 6.60
CA LEU A 27 22.70 12.56 6.37
C LEU A 27 23.12 13.36 7.62
N HIS A 28 22.24 13.50 8.60
CA HIS A 28 22.55 14.09 9.89
C HIS A 28 23.48 13.22 10.78
N LEU A 29 23.60 11.91 10.45
CA LEU A 29 24.46 10.98 11.17
C LEU A 29 25.88 10.86 10.57
N GLY A 30 26.08 11.29 9.32
CA GLY A 30 27.37 11.20 8.66
C GLY A 30 27.33 11.47 7.16
N SER A 31 28.48 11.37 6.52
CA SER A 31 28.57 11.53 5.07
C SER A 31 27.74 10.47 4.32
N ARG A 32 27.27 10.83 3.12
CA ARG A 32 26.47 9.94 2.27
C ARG A 32 27.12 8.57 2.09
N ALA A 33 28.42 8.55 1.80
CA ALA A 33 29.17 7.30 1.58
C ALA A 33 29.23 6.45 2.86
N ALA A 34 29.49 7.07 4.02
CA ALA A 34 29.54 6.37 5.29
C ALA A 34 28.18 5.77 5.68
N VAL A 35 27.09 6.53 5.49
CA VAL A 35 25.73 6.07 5.77
C VAL A 35 25.33 4.94 4.81
N ASP A 36 25.61 5.04 3.50
CA ASP A 36 25.34 3.96 2.54
C ASP A 36 26.10 2.67 2.91
N GLN A 37 27.34 2.78 3.38
CA GLN A 37 28.11 1.63 3.87
C GLN A 37 27.52 1.04 5.14
N ALA A 38 27.13 1.87 6.10
CA ALA A 38 26.50 1.43 7.34
C ALA A 38 25.19 0.67 7.07
N LEU A 39 24.30 1.23 6.28
CA LEU A 39 23.05 0.58 5.86
C LEU A 39 23.29 -0.76 5.15
N SER A 40 24.28 -0.81 4.26
CA SER A 40 24.65 -2.05 3.54
C SER A 40 25.21 -3.11 4.47
N ARG A 41 26.01 -2.73 5.48
CA ARG A 41 26.54 -3.66 6.51
C ARG A 41 25.40 -4.22 7.36
N LEU A 42 24.52 -3.36 7.86
CA LEU A 42 23.38 -3.74 8.69
C LEU A 42 22.40 -4.65 7.91
N ALA A 43 22.26 -4.44 6.61
CA ALA A 43 21.44 -5.33 5.77
C ALA A 43 22.12 -6.68 5.53
N ARG A 44 23.45 -6.75 5.43
CA ARG A 44 24.19 -8.02 5.31
C ARG A 44 24.20 -8.82 6.62
N SER A 45 24.26 -8.15 7.76
CA SER A 45 24.17 -8.80 9.07
C SER A 45 22.74 -9.20 9.46
N GLY A 46 21.72 -8.82 8.67
CA GLY A 46 20.31 -9.11 8.98
C GLY A 46 19.67 -8.18 10.02
N GLU A 47 20.39 -7.17 10.49
CA GLU A 47 19.87 -6.15 11.43
C GLU A 47 18.91 -5.17 10.75
N LEU A 48 19.02 -5.01 9.43
CA LEU A 48 18.04 -4.35 8.57
C LEU A 48 17.63 -5.25 7.42
N LEU A 49 16.43 -5.09 6.93
CA LEU A 49 15.97 -5.70 5.67
C LEU A 49 16.11 -4.68 4.56
N ARG A 50 16.68 -5.09 3.42
CA ARG A 50 16.76 -4.26 2.21
C ARG A 50 15.47 -4.43 1.42
N ALA A 51 14.55 -3.48 1.51
CA ALA A 51 13.26 -3.49 0.81
C ALA A 51 13.38 -3.16 -0.70
N GLY A 52 14.44 -2.44 -1.09
CA GLY A 52 14.70 -2.05 -2.46
C GLY A 52 16.04 -1.32 -2.60
N ARG A 53 16.31 -0.75 -3.77
CA ARG A 53 17.54 0.03 -3.99
C ARG A 53 17.53 1.28 -3.09
N GLY A 54 18.45 1.31 -2.11
CA GLY A 54 18.59 2.41 -1.16
C GLY A 54 17.42 2.55 -0.16
N VAL A 55 16.61 1.49 0.00
CA VAL A 55 15.49 1.46 0.94
C VAL A 55 15.67 0.30 1.90
N TYR A 56 15.64 0.60 3.19
CA TYR A 56 15.84 -0.36 4.25
C TYR A 56 14.71 -0.23 5.29
N VAL A 57 14.43 -1.30 6.02
CA VAL A 57 13.45 -1.32 7.10
C VAL A 57 14.00 -2.11 8.29
N LEU A 58 13.62 -1.73 9.49
CA LEU A 58 13.98 -2.47 10.70
C LEU A 58 13.07 -3.71 10.82
N PRO A 59 13.64 -4.93 10.98
CA PRO A 59 12.86 -6.10 11.31
C PRO A 59 12.17 -5.96 12.67
N VAL A 60 10.99 -6.54 12.80
CA VAL A 60 10.27 -6.63 14.08
C VAL A 60 10.81 -7.83 14.85
N LYS A 61 11.28 -7.59 16.06
CA LYS A 61 11.72 -8.65 16.97
C LYS A 61 10.50 -9.29 17.61
N GLY A 62 10.40 -10.60 17.54
CA GLY A 62 9.33 -11.39 18.15
C GLY A 62 9.90 -12.53 18.99
N LYS A 63 9.03 -13.25 19.70
CA LYS A 63 9.41 -14.41 20.54
C LYS A 63 10.11 -15.51 19.75
N PHE A 64 9.82 -15.64 18.46
CA PHE A 64 10.38 -16.66 17.56
C PHE A 64 11.45 -16.14 16.60
N GLY A 65 12.06 -14.98 16.91
CA GLY A 65 13.08 -14.36 16.08
C GLY A 65 12.60 -13.09 15.37
N ALA A 66 13.43 -12.58 14.45
CA ALA A 66 13.13 -11.39 13.70
C ALA A 66 12.25 -11.71 12.47
N ARG A 67 11.19 -10.94 12.25
CA ARG A 67 10.31 -11.03 11.09
C ARG A 67 10.28 -9.72 10.31
N ALA A 68 9.85 -9.78 9.07
CA ALA A 68 9.55 -8.56 8.31
C ALA A 68 8.40 -7.79 8.98
N PRO A 69 8.43 -6.44 8.94
CA PRO A 69 7.28 -5.62 9.33
C PRO A 69 6.06 -5.93 8.47
N GLU A 70 4.90 -5.49 8.93
CA GLU A 70 3.65 -5.60 8.16
C GLU A 70 3.78 -4.89 6.81
N VAL A 71 3.49 -5.62 5.73
CA VAL A 71 3.66 -5.13 4.36
C VAL A 71 2.92 -3.81 4.10
N ALA A 72 1.67 -3.72 4.59
CA ALA A 72 0.85 -2.53 4.39
C ALA A 72 1.50 -1.29 5.02
N LYS A 73 2.05 -1.41 6.24
CA LYS A 73 2.75 -0.31 6.93
C LYS A 73 3.98 0.14 6.15
N VAL A 74 4.82 -0.81 5.70
CA VAL A 74 6.02 -0.48 4.92
C VAL A 74 5.66 0.23 3.62
N VAL A 75 4.63 -0.25 2.93
CA VAL A 75 4.19 0.33 1.65
C VAL A 75 3.62 1.73 1.84
N GLN A 76 2.84 1.96 2.90
CA GLN A 76 2.28 3.28 3.22
C GLN A 76 3.37 4.28 3.60
N GLU A 77 4.27 3.91 4.51
CA GLU A 77 5.39 4.76 4.93
C GLU A 77 6.30 5.12 3.76
N TRP A 78 6.63 4.10 2.94
CA TRP A 78 7.44 4.30 1.77
C TRP A 78 6.78 5.23 0.74
N ALA A 79 5.46 5.13 0.54
CA ALA A 79 4.68 5.98 -0.35
C ALA A 79 4.58 7.41 0.19
N SER A 80 4.29 7.57 1.48
CA SER A 80 4.20 8.86 2.16
C SER A 80 5.47 9.68 1.99
N GLN A 81 6.65 9.07 2.20
CA GLN A 81 7.95 9.74 2.00
C GLN A 81 8.20 10.24 0.58
N ARG A 82 7.39 9.79 -0.40
CA ARG A 82 7.48 10.16 -1.82
C ARG A 82 6.32 11.00 -2.32
N GLY A 83 5.37 11.30 -1.46
CA GLY A 83 4.14 11.98 -1.86
C GLY A 83 3.29 11.14 -2.82
N GLU A 84 3.40 9.81 -2.76
CA GLU A 84 2.62 8.89 -3.58
C GLU A 84 1.39 8.39 -2.82
N THR A 85 0.28 8.22 -3.52
CA THR A 85 -0.90 7.53 -3.00
C THR A 85 -0.76 6.04 -3.27
N VAL A 86 -0.98 5.20 -2.25
CA VAL A 86 -1.01 3.75 -2.38
C VAL A 86 -2.27 3.18 -1.75
N VAL A 87 -2.88 2.21 -2.43
CA VAL A 87 -4.11 1.51 -1.99
C VAL A 87 -4.03 0.03 -2.33
N GLY A 88 -4.82 -0.80 -1.67
CA GLY A 88 -4.99 -2.21 -2.05
C GLY A 88 -5.52 -2.35 -3.49
N ASN A 89 -5.17 -3.43 -4.17
CA ASN A 89 -5.71 -3.70 -5.50
C ASN A 89 -7.19 -4.13 -5.43
N GLY A 90 -7.83 -4.27 -6.59
CA GLY A 90 -9.25 -4.59 -6.65
C GLY A 90 -9.62 -5.94 -6.04
N ALA A 91 -8.76 -6.96 -6.12
CA ALA A 91 -9.00 -8.25 -5.48
C ALA A 91 -8.95 -8.14 -3.94
N ALA A 92 -8.00 -7.36 -3.40
CA ALA A 92 -7.94 -7.07 -1.97
C ALA A 92 -9.16 -6.27 -1.51
N ALA A 93 -9.59 -5.29 -2.31
CA ALA A 93 -10.81 -4.50 -2.06
C ALA A 93 -12.06 -5.40 -2.04
N ALA A 94 -12.21 -6.29 -3.01
CA ALA A 94 -13.32 -7.24 -3.06
C ALA A 94 -13.34 -8.18 -1.85
N ASN A 95 -12.16 -8.62 -1.39
CA ASN A 95 -12.04 -9.43 -0.18
C ASN A 95 -12.42 -8.62 1.07
N ALA A 96 -11.91 -7.39 1.22
CA ALA A 96 -12.23 -6.52 2.35
C ALA A 96 -13.74 -6.21 2.46
N LEU A 97 -14.43 -6.10 1.33
CA LEU A 97 -15.88 -5.91 1.28
C LEU A 97 -16.68 -7.23 1.39
N GLY A 98 -16.01 -8.35 1.60
CA GLY A 98 -16.66 -9.66 1.69
C GLY A 98 -17.38 -10.11 0.42
N LEU A 99 -16.90 -9.68 -0.73
CA LEU A 99 -17.42 -10.08 -2.05
C LEU A 99 -16.81 -11.39 -2.54
N THR A 100 -15.66 -11.75 -2.01
CA THR A 100 -14.94 -12.99 -2.27
C THR A 100 -14.25 -13.49 -1.02
N THR A 101 -14.14 -14.80 -0.85
CA THR A 101 -13.36 -15.45 0.20
C THR A 101 -11.91 -15.72 -0.24
N GLN A 102 -11.58 -15.46 -1.51
CA GLN A 102 -10.23 -15.66 -2.02
C GLN A 102 -9.28 -14.62 -1.44
N VAL A 103 -8.27 -15.09 -0.71
CA VAL A 103 -7.19 -14.24 -0.23
C VAL A 103 -6.11 -14.17 -1.32
N PRO A 104 -5.75 -12.97 -1.80
CA PRO A 104 -4.70 -12.85 -2.80
C PRO A 104 -3.36 -13.39 -2.28
N VAL A 105 -2.79 -14.38 -2.96
CA VAL A 105 -1.47 -14.94 -2.62
C VAL A 105 -0.35 -13.92 -2.84
N ARG A 106 -0.53 -13.02 -3.82
CA ARG A 106 0.44 -11.98 -4.13
C ARG A 106 0.06 -10.66 -3.48
N GLN A 107 1.00 -10.05 -2.82
CA GLN A 107 0.86 -8.71 -2.25
C GLN A 107 0.99 -7.67 -3.37
N VAL A 108 -0.14 -7.20 -3.90
CA VAL A 108 -0.19 -6.20 -4.97
C VAL A 108 -0.93 -4.96 -4.47
N PHE A 109 -0.30 -3.80 -4.62
CA PHE A 109 -0.87 -2.50 -4.33
C PHE A 109 -0.90 -1.65 -5.60
N LEU A 110 -1.88 -0.74 -5.68
CA LEU A 110 -1.95 0.29 -6.71
C LEU A 110 -1.26 1.55 -6.21
N THR A 111 -0.54 2.24 -7.09
CA THR A 111 0.21 3.46 -6.74
C THR A 111 0.03 4.55 -7.79
N SER A 112 0.04 5.82 -7.34
CA SER A 112 0.16 6.99 -8.24
C SER A 112 1.56 7.13 -8.85
N GLY A 113 2.55 6.50 -8.21
CA GLY A 113 3.94 6.49 -8.71
C GLY A 113 4.20 5.41 -9.77
N ARG A 114 5.46 5.22 -10.11
CA ARG A 114 5.87 4.20 -11.09
C ARG A 114 5.71 2.79 -10.54
N SER A 115 5.41 1.83 -11.42
CA SER A 115 5.40 0.40 -11.06
C SER A 115 6.77 -0.08 -10.61
N ARG A 116 6.79 -0.87 -9.53
CA ARG A 116 8.03 -1.40 -8.94
C ARG A 116 7.75 -2.58 -8.02
N LYS A 117 8.81 -3.27 -7.61
CA LYS A 117 8.75 -4.35 -6.63
C LYS A 117 9.58 -3.98 -5.41
N LEU A 118 9.04 -4.28 -4.24
CA LEU A 118 9.75 -4.23 -2.97
C LEU A 118 9.96 -5.66 -2.47
N LYS A 119 11.10 -5.90 -1.81
CA LYS A 119 11.42 -7.21 -1.23
C LYS A 119 11.50 -7.08 0.28
N LEU A 120 10.61 -7.75 1.00
CA LEU A 120 10.54 -7.73 2.46
C LEU A 120 10.83 -9.14 2.99
N GLY A 121 12.11 -9.41 3.26
CA GLY A 121 12.56 -10.77 3.56
C GLY A 121 12.32 -11.70 2.38
N SER A 122 11.54 -12.77 2.59
CA SER A 122 11.13 -13.72 1.54
C SER A 122 9.95 -13.24 0.68
N GLN A 123 9.23 -12.19 1.12
CA GLN A 123 8.04 -11.71 0.44
C GLN A 123 8.40 -10.68 -0.64
N THR A 124 7.72 -10.78 -1.79
CA THR A 124 7.78 -9.79 -2.85
C THR A 124 6.45 -9.05 -2.92
N VAL A 125 6.53 -7.73 -2.85
CA VAL A 125 5.39 -6.81 -2.92
C VAL A 125 5.45 -6.07 -4.24
N GLU A 126 4.37 -6.10 -5.01
CA GLU A 126 4.26 -5.35 -6.25
C GLU A 126 3.50 -4.06 -6.04
N LEU A 127 4.09 -2.94 -6.43
CA LEU A 127 3.42 -1.67 -6.59
C LEU A 127 3.15 -1.47 -8.08
N ARG A 128 1.88 -1.39 -8.47
CA ARG A 128 1.47 -1.20 -9.87
C ARG A 128 0.92 0.20 -10.05
N HIS A 129 1.44 0.92 -11.03
CA HIS A 129 0.87 2.20 -11.41
C HIS A 129 -0.60 2.05 -11.81
N ALA A 130 -1.44 2.93 -11.30
CA ALA A 130 -2.86 2.93 -11.58
C ALA A 130 -3.36 4.34 -11.97
N PRO A 131 -4.39 4.43 -12.80
CA PRO A 131 -4.98 5.71 -13.15
C PRO A 131 -5.61 6.36 -11.92
N PRO A 132 -5.69 7.71 -11.87
CA PRO A 132 -6.12 8.47 -10.69
C PRO A 132 -7.47 8.03 -10.12
N TRP A 133 -8.40 7.61 -10.98
CA TRP A 133 -9.73 7.19 -10.55
C TRP A 133 -9.73 5.93 -9.67
N GLN A 134 -8.76 5.02 -9.84
CA GLN A 134 -8.61 3.84 -8.97
C GLN A 134 -8.00 4.18 -7.61
N LEU A 135 -7.39 5.35 -7.49
CA LEU A 135 -6.74 5.83 -6.26
C LEU A 135 -7.65 6.75 -5.43
N LEU A 136 -8.90 6.93 -5.86
CA LEU A 136 -9.89 7.73 -5.12
C LEU A 136 -10.17 7.13 -3.75
N TYR A 137 -10.42 8.00 -2.79
CA TYR A 137 -10.81 7.66 -1.42
C TYR A 137 -9.88 6.60 -0.78
N PRO A 138 -8.57 6.89 -0.65
CA PRO A 138 -7.64 5.97 -0.01
C PRO A 138 -8.05 5.72 1.44
N GLY A 139 -8.06 4.45 1.87
CA GLY A 139 -8.45 4.05 3.22
C GLY A 139 -9.95 4.18 3.55
N GLN A 140 -10.80 4.45 2.56
CA GLN A 140 -12.25 4.58 2.76
C GLN A 140 -13.02 3.49 2.00
N ALA A 141 -14.19 3.11 2.52
CA ALA A 141 -15.05 2.10 1.91
C ALA A 141 -15.46 2.47 0.46
N ALA A 142 -15.75 3.73 0.18
CA ALA A 142 -16.05 4.21 -1.17
C ALA A 142 -14.93 3.90 -2.17
N GLY A 143 -13.67 4.02 -1.76
CA GLY A 143 -12.52 3.65 -2.58
C GLY A 143 -12.43 2.15 -2.82
N GLU A 144 -12.70 1.33 -1.79
CA GLU A 144 -12.75 -0.13 -1.92
C GLU A 144 -13.87 -0.55 -2.89
N VAL A 145 -15.03 0.12 -2.85
CA VAL A 145 -16.12 -0.11 -3.81
C VAL A 145 -15.65 0.16 -5.25
N ILE A 146 -15.06 1.32 -5.51
CA ILE A 146 -14.57 1.66 -6.86
C ILE A 146 -13.59 0.62 -7.37
N ARG A 147 -12.62 0.21 -6.54
CA ARG A 147 -11.61 -0.78 -6.91
C ARG A 147 -12.19 -2.19 -7.11
N SER A 148 -13.15 -2.59 -6.28
CA SER A 148 -13.83 -3.89 -6.43
C SER A 148 -14.66 -3.94 -7.72
N LEU A 149 -15.35 -2.85 -8.07
CA LEU A 149 -16.08 -2.74 -9.34
C LEU A 149 -15.11 -2.75 -10.53
N ALA A 150 -13.97 -2.08 -10.44
CA ALA A 150 -12.93 -2.14 -11.44
C ALA A 150 -12.39 -3.56 -11.65
N TRP A 151 -12.24 -4.32 -10.57
CA TRP A 151 -11.78 -5.71 -10.61
C TRP A 151 -12.86 -6.64 -11.21
N ALA A 152 -14.12 -6.43 -10.89
CA ALA A 152 -15.23 -7.18 -11.46
C ALA A 152 -15.41 -6.92 -12.97
N GLY A 153 -14.94 -5.77 -13.45
CA GLY A 153 -15.06 -5.34 -14.84
C GLY A 153 -16.49 -4.97 -15.26
N PRO A 154 -16.68 -4.54 -16.53
CA PRO A 154 -17.98 -4.09 -17.01
C PRO A 154 -19.10 -5.13 -16.88
N SER A 155 -18.78 -6.40 -17.13
CA SER A 155 -19.77 -7.50 -17.08
C SER A 155 -20.15 -7.92 -15.66
N GLY A 156 -19.24 -7.78 -14.68
CA GLY A 156 -19.46 -8.20 -13.30
C GLY A 156 -19.88 -7.08 -12.35
N SER A 157 -19.69 -5.84 -12.74
CA SER A 157 -19.85 -4.68 -11.86
C SER A 157 -21.31 -4.45 -11.43
N GLU A 158 -22.30 -4.73 -12.28
CA GLU A 158 -23.71 -4.58 -11.90
C GLU A 158 -24.12 -5.56 -10.78
N ALA A 159 -23.75 -6.83 -10.91
CA ALA A 159 -24.03 -7.83 -9.89
C ALA A 159 -23.28 -7.51 -8.58
N THR A 160 -22.04 -7.04 -8.69
CA THR A 160 -21.23 -6.59 -7.55
C THR A 160 -21.89 -5.40 -6.85
N LEU A 161 -22.36 -4.43 -7.61
CA LEU A 161 -23.03 -3.24 -7.09
C LEU A 161 -24.32 -3.57 -6.33
N ARG A 162 -25.11 -4.51 -6.86
CA ARG A 162 -26.32 -5.02 -6.16
C ARG A 162 -25.99 -5.62 -4.80
N LYS A 163 -24.93 -6.41 -4.70
CA LYS A 163 -24.47 -6.98 -3.43
C LYS A 163 -24.00 -5.90 -2.46
N LEU A 164 -23.29 -4.90 -2.94
CA LEU A 164 -22.78 -3.80 -2.14
C LEU A 164 -23.89 -2.90 -1.57
N LYS A 165 -24.96 -2.68 -2.33
CA LYS A 165 -26.16 -1.95 -1.84
C LYS A 165 -26.78 -2.56 -0.59
N MET A 166 -26.70 -3.87 -0.42
CA MET A 166 -27.25 -4.56 0.74
C MET A 166 -26.30 -4.58 1.95
N LYS A 167 -25.03 -4.27 1.74
CA LYS A 167 -23.98 -4.42 2.76
C LYS A 167 -23.46 -3.10 3.31
N LEU A 168 -23.51 -2.04 2.51
CA LEU A 168 -22.85 -0.77 2.83
C LEU A 168 -23.84 0.31 3.21
N PRO A 169 -23.44 1.23 4.11
CA PRO A 169 -24.20 2.43 4.43
C PRO A 169 -24.47 3.28 3.19
N ALA A 170 -25.61 3.97 3.18
CA ALA A 170 -25.98 4.87 2.09
C ALA A 170 -24.94 5.98 1.86
N SER A 171 -24.27 6.44 2.93
CA SER A 171 -23.22 7.45 2.87
C SER A 171 -22.03 7.03 1.99
N ASP A 172 -21.61 5.77 2.10
CA ASP A 172 -20.48 5.25 1.29
C ASP A 172 -20.88 5.11 -0.18
N LEU A 173 -22.09 4.65 -0.45
CA LEU A 173 -22.65 4.56 -1.81
C LEU A 173 -22.83 5.96 -2.42
N GLN A 174 -23.25 6.94 -1.63
CA GLN A 174 -23.35 8.33 -2.06
C GLN A 174 -21.97 8.92 -2.39
N ALA A 175 -20.93 8.61 -1.60
CA ALA A 175 -19.56 9.02 -1.91
C ALA A 175 -19.08 8.45 -3.26
N VAL A 176 -19.40 7.18 -3.55
CA VAL A 176 -19.13 6.56 -4.86
C VAL A 176 -19.90 7.27 -5.99
N ALA A 177 -21.18 7.58 -5.76
CA ALA A 177 -22.01 8.31 -6.72
C ALA A 177 -21.47 9.72 -7.02
N ASN A 178 -20.97 10.42 -6.00
CA ASN A 178 -20.35 11.74 -6.15
C ASN A 178 -19.05 11.71 -6.96
N ALA A 179 -18.37 10.56 -6.97
CA ALA A 179 -17.14 10.37 -7.76
C ALA A 179 -17.39 10.15 -9.25
N ARG A 180 -18.65 9.97 -9.71
CA ARG A 180 -18.99 9.53 -11.08
C ARG A 180 -18.29 10.31 -12.18
N ALA A 181 -18.15 11.64 -12.05
CA ALA A 181 -17.47 12.48 -13.03
C ALA A 181 -15.97 12.18 -13.21
N ARG A 182 -15.36 11.46 -12.26
CA ARG A 182 -13.95 11.08 -12.25
C ARG A 182 -13.73 9.63 -12.68
N LEU A 183 -14.80 8.87 -12.91
CA LEU A 183 -14.77 7.46 -13.27
C LEU A 183 -14.79 7.28 -14.80
N PRO A 184 -14.28 6.16 -15.33
CA PRO A 184 -14.47 5.80 -16.73
C PRO A 184 -15.95 5.72 -17.07
N THR A 185 -16.32 6.04 -18.30
CA THR A 185 -17.73 6.12 -18.76
C THR A 185 -18.54 4.89 -18.40
N TRP A 186 -18.01 3.69 -18.63
CA TRP A 186 -18.69 2.43 -18.31
C TRP A 186 -19.03 2.29 -16.82
N LEU A 187 -18.12 2.72 -15.94
CA LEU A 187 -18.32 2.65 -14.49
C LEU A 187 -19.21 3.79 -14.00
N ALA A 188 -19.04 4.99 -14.57
CA ALA A 188 -19.89 6.15 -14.29
C ALA A 188 -21.35 5.86 -14.58
N SER A 189 -21.66 5.22 -15.73
CA SER A 189 -23.03 4.81 -16.08
C SER A 189 -23.62 3.86 -15.06
N GLN A 190 -22.86 2.88 -14.61
CA GLN A 190 -23.31 1.91 -13.62
C GLN A 190 -23.56 2.55 -12.24
N VAL A 191 -22.65 3.41 -11.81
CA VAL A 191 -22.76 4.11 -10.51
C VAL A 191 -23.94 5.12 -10.53
N SER A 192 -24.26 5.70 -11.68
CA SER A 192 -25.41 6.61 -11.82
C SER A 192 -26.75 5.94 -11.47
N THR A 193 -26.85 4.63 -11.62
CA THR A 193 -28.05 3.86 -11.19
C THR A 193 -28.22 3.80 -9.67
N LEU A 194 -27.18 4.15 -8.90
CA LEU A 194 -27.28 4.27 -7.45
C LEU A 194 -28.13 5.47 -7.02
N VAL A 195 -28.04 6.57 -7.77
CA VAL A 195 -28.72 7.84 -7.46
C VAL A 195 -30.15 7.86 -8.02
N ALA A 196 -30.37 7.23 -9.20
CA ALA A 196 -31.65 7.26 -9.87
C ALA A 196 -32.78 6.44 -9.20
N ARG A 197 -32.46 5.66 -8.17
CA ARG A 197 -33.38 4.76 -7.46
C ARG A 197 -33.42 5.00 -5.95
N ALA A 198 -32.91 6.13 -5.48
CA ALA A 198 -33.10 6.65 -4.13
C ALA A 198 -34.21 7.69 -4.15
#